data_a21b194437b303f012231ad6510045c9
#
_entry.id   a21b194437b303f012231ad6510045c9
#
_cell.length_a   1.000
_cell.length_b   1.000
_cell.length_c   1.000
_cell.angle_alpha   90.00
_cell.angle_beta   90.00
_cell.angle_gamma   90.00
#
_symmetry.space_group_name_H-M   'P 1'
#
loop_
_entity.id
_entity.type
_entity.pdbx_description
1 polymer ?
#
loop_
_entity_poly.entity_id
_entity_poly.type
_entity_poly.pdbx_seq_one_letter_code
_entity_poly.pdbx_strand_id
1 'polypeptide(L)'
;MPERRDDPMRLGPMLEAALAYASRGWPVLPCEPRGKRPFGLLVTHGLKEATTDPATIEGWWWAEPEANIGLRTGVAFDVLDVDGDEGMAALAIEIPFDAPTVDGPTVTTGKGAHVYVAVTGLGNRAGFLPGVDWRGKGGYVVASPSVHPSGAVYGWKCGEDNPAFGANAPIRPAPAWLLDLLDRRPAPALLPNGQMTHTSAYGRRALEAECGRIALAPEGQRNHTLNAAAFALGQLVAGGALSADEVIVSLVEVARRIGLKDTEIERTVESGLNAGLRSPRGVA
;
A
#
# COMPACT_ATOMS: atom_id res chain seq x y z
N MET A 1 -45.19 -16.66 8.80
CA MET A 1 -44.25 -16.17 9.82
C MET A 1 -43.88 -14.77 9.44
N PRO A 2 -44.21 -13.74 10.23
CA PRO A 2 -43.78 -12.39 9.91
C PRO A 2 -42.28 -12.26 10.12
N GLU A 3 -41.62 -11.71 9.10
CA GLU A 3 -40.22 -11.27 9.15
C GLU A 3 -39.98 -10.41 10.39
N ARG A 4 -38.97 -10.76 11.18
CA ARG A 4 -38.56 -9.96 12.32
C ARG A 4 -38.10 -8.60 11.77
N ARG A 5 -38.86 -7.57 12.14
CA ARG A 5 -38.46 -6.18 11.94
C ARG A 5 -37.08 -5.97 12.53
N ASP A 6 -36.21 -5.32 11.75
CA ASP A 6 -34.89 -4.90 12.17
C ASP A 6 -34.99 -4.19 13.52
N ASP A 7 -34.26 -4.71 14.49
CA ASP A 7 -34.10 -4.08 15.81
C ASP A 7 -33.26 -2.80 15.59
N PRO A 8 -33.82 -1.60 15.83
CA PRO A 8 -33.12 -0.33 15.61
C PRO A 8 -31.88 -0.14 16.51
N MET A 9 -31.60 -1.08 17.43
CA MET A 9 -30.40 -1.08 18.27
C MET A 9 -29.34 -2.10 17.82
N ARG A 10 -29.53 -2.81 16.71
CA ARG A 10 -28.50 -3.73 16.22
C ARG A 10 -27.45 -2.93 15.47
N LEU A 11 -26.24 -2.89 16.01
CA LEU A 11 -25.08 -2.32 15.33
C LEU A 11 -24.92 -2.98 13.96
N GLY A 12 -24.67 -2.20 12.91
CA GLY A 12 -24.36 -2.75 11.59
C GLY A 12 -23.05 -3.56 11.63
N PRO A 13 -22.90 -4.56 10.75
CA PRO A 13 -21.74 -5.46 10.78
C PRO A 13 -20.40 -4.74 10.65
N MET A 14 -20.35 -3.62 9.93
CA MET A 14 -19.15 -2.80 9.82
C MET A 14 -18.81 -2.09 11.12
N LEU A 15 -19.79 -1.49 11.78
CA LEU A 15 -19.59 -0.82 13.08
C LEU A 15 -19.17 -1.83 14.15
N GLU A 16 -19.86 -2.98 14.22
CA GLU A 16 -19.52 -4.03 15.17
C GLU A 16 -18.05 -4.50 15.00
N ALA A 17 -17.63 -4.74 13.76
CA ALA A 17 -16.26 -5.11 13.47
C ALA A 17 -15.26 -3.99 13.78
N ALA A 18 -15.56 -2.73 13.45
CA ALA A 18 -14.70 -1.60 13.74
C ALA A 18 -14.46 -1.42 15.24
N LEU A 19 -15.53 -1.52 16.06
CA LEU A 19 -15.43 -1.49 17.52
C LEU A 19 -14.65 -2.69 18.09
N ALA A 20 -14.83 -3.88 17.50
CA ALA A 20 -14.07 -5.06 17.88
C ALA A 20 -12.57 -4.91 17.60
N TYR A 21 -12.17 -4.27 16.50
CA TYR A 21 -10.77 -3.93 16.23
C TYR A 21 -10.24 -2.89 17.20
N ALA A 22 -11.01 -1.82 17.43
CA ALA A 22 -10.62 -0.76 18.36
C ALA A 22 -10.41 -1.29 19.78
N SER A 23 -11.26 -2.22 20.26
CA SER A 23 -11.11 -2.87 21.58
C SER A 23 -9.83 -3.68 21.74
N ARG A 24 -9.20 -4.09 20.64
CA ARG A 24 -7.87 -4.73 20.60
C ARG A 24 -6.72 -3.73 20.56
N GLY A 25 -7.01 -2.42 20.59
CA GLY A 25 -6.01 -1.38 20.42
C GLY A 25 -5.56 -1.20 18.96
N TRP A 26 -6.35 -1.66 17.98
CA TRP A 26 -6.09 -1.49 16.55
C TRP A 26 -6.79 -0.23 16.04
N PRO A 27 -6.06 0.84 15.72
CA PRO A 27 -6.70 2.07 15.29
C PRO A 27 -7.40 1.90 13.94
N VAL A 28 -8.68 2.26 13.89
CA VAL A 28 -9.55 2.17 12.72
C VAL A 28 -9.77 3.54 12.08
N LEU A 29 -10.10 3.53 10.79
CA LEU A 29 -10.60 4.69 10.05
C LEU A 29 -11.62 4.23 9.00
N PRO A 30 -12.62 5.08 8.66
CA PRO A 30 -13.55 4.76 7.59
C PRO A 30 -12.88 4.92 6.23
N CYS A 31 -13.09 3.96 5.35
CA CYS A 31 -12.75 4.03 3.94
C CYS A 31 -14.02 4.14 3.09
N GLU A 32 -13.89 4.64 1.86
CA GLU A 32 -15.01 4.73 0.92
C GLU A 32 -15.75 3.39 0.81
N PRO A 33 -17.10 3.38 0.78
CA PRO A 33 -17.86 2.16 0.54
C PRO A 33 -17.37 1.45 -0.74
N ARG A 34 -17.11 0.15 -0.63
CA ARG A 34 -16.55 -0.66 -1.72
C ARG A 34 -15.23 -0.10 -2.31
N GLY A 35 -14.56 0.76 -1.55
CA GLY A 35 -13.30 1.42 -1.92
C GLY A 35 -12.18 1.08 -0.96
N LYS A 36 -11.00 1.61 -1.28
CA LYS A 36 -9.80 1.42 -0.44
C LYS A 36 -9.31 2.74 0.15
N ARG A 37 -9.77 3.88 -0.35
CA ARG A 37 -9.30 5.21 0.09
C ARG A 37 -9.96 5.61 1.40
N PRO A 38 -9.24 6.33 2.29
CA PRO A 38 -9.88 6.97 3.43
C PRO A 38 -11.06 7.83 2.96
N PHE A 39 -12.17 7.75 3.67
CA PHE A 39 -13.39 8.47 3.27
C PHE A 39 -13.27 9.94 3.66
N GLY A 40 -12.81 10.76 2.74
CA GLY A 40 -12.45 12.17 2.97
C GLY A 40 -13.57 13.06 3.51
N LEU A 41 -14.84 12.66 3.40
CA LEU A 41 -15.96 13.37 4.02
C LEU A 41 -16.02 13.15 5.54
N LEU A 42 -15.45 12.06 6.06
CA LEU A 42 -15.44 11.72 7.49
C LEU A 42 -14.07 11.92 8.12
N VAL A 43 -12.98 11.71 7.35
CA VAL A 43 -11.58 11.82 7.80
C VAL A 43 -10.79 12.71 6.85
N THR A 44 -10.84 14.02 7.08
CA THR A 44 -10.23 15.03 6.20
C THR A 44 -8.70 14.94 6.16
N HIS A 45 -8.08 14.44 7.22
CA HIS A 45 -6.64 14.19 7.32
C HIS A 45 -6.28 12.71 7.09
N GLY A 46 -7.26 11.91 6.63
CA GLY A 46 -7.08 10.51 6.26
C GLY A 46 -6.53 9.66 7.39
N LEU A 47 -5.44 8.92 7.12
CA LEU A 47 -4.83 7.99 8.08
C LEU A 47 -4.45 8.62 9.43
N LYS A 48 -4.21 9.92 9.49
CA LYS A 48 -3.82 10.60 10.73
C LYS A 48 -4.94 10.61 11.77
N GLU A 49 -6.19 10.45 11.33
CA GLU A 49 -7.37 10.43 12.18
C GLU A 49 -7.74 9.02 12.67
N ALA A 50 -7.00 7.98 12.25
CA ALA A 50 -7.24 6.63 12.73
C ALA A 50 -7.20 6.57 14.27
N THR A 51 -8.25 6.01 14.88
CA THR A 51 -8.49 6.04 16.34
C THR A 51 -8.98 4.71 16.88
N THR A 52 -8.90 4.56 18.20
CA THR A 52 -9.54 3.48 18.96
C THR A 52 -10.67 4.01 19.85
N ASP A 53 -11.02 5.32 19.74
CA ASP A 53 -12.10 5.92 20.51
C ASP A 53 -13.48 5.45 20.00
N PRO A 54 -14.27 4.73 20.84
CA PRO A 54 -15.55 4.19 20.40
C PRO A 54 -16.53 5.27 19.94
N ALA A 55 -16.60 6.42 20.62
CA ALA A 55 -17.57 7.46 20.29
C ALA A 55 -17.31 8.06 18.90
N THR A 56 -16.05 8.29 18.56
CA THR A 56 -15.64 8.73 17.23
C THR A 56 -15.99 7.68 16.15
N ILE A 57 -15.72 6.40 16.45
CA ILE A 57 -15.99 5.29 15.54
C ILE A 57 -17.52 5.16 15.30
N GLU A 58 -18.31 5.18 16.34
CA GLU A 58 -19.78 5.17 16.24
C GLU A 58 -20.28 6.33 15.37
N GLY A 59 -19.77 7.54 15.57
CA GLY A 59 -20.12 8.71 14.77
C GLY A 59 -19.85 8.51 13.27
N TRP A 60 -18.73 7.91 12.91
CA TRP A 60 -18.39 7.64 11.50
C TRP A 60 -19.34 6.64 10.85
N TRP A 61 -19.60 5.49 11.49
CA TRP A 61 -20.50 4.48 10.93
C TRP A 61 -21.99 4.80 11.10
N TRP A 62 -22.33 5.75 11.97
CA TRP A 62 -23.66 6.37 11.96
C TRP A 62 -23.88 7.23 10.71
N ALA A 63 -22.88 8.01 10.31
CA ALA A 63 -22.93 8.86 9.14
C ALA A 63 -22.84 8.05 7.82
N GLU A 64 -22.06 6.99 7.79
CA GLU A 64 -21.91 6.10 6.62
C GLU A 64 -21.81 4.62 7.05
N PRO A 65 -22.97 3.94 7.19
CA PRO A 65 -23.00 2.55 7.65
C PRO A 65 -22.27 1.54 6.75
N GLU A 66 -22.14 1.86 5.44
CA GLU A 66 -21.48 1.02 4.44
C GLU A 66 -19.99 1.33 4.26
N ALA A 67 -19.44 2.26 5.05
CA ALA A 67 -18.00 2.57 4.97
C ALA A 67 -17.18 1.31 5.24
N ASN A 68 -16.19 1.06 4.38
CA ASN A 68 -15.19 0.04 4.59
C ASN A 68 -14.30 0.40 5.80
N ILE A 69 -13.69 -0.61 6.40
CA ILE A 69 -12.82 -0.45 7.57
C ILE A 69 -11.36 -0.43 7.13
N GLY A 70 -10.67 0.67 7.37
CA GLY A 70 -9.20 0.73 7.31
C GLY A 70 -8.60 0.47 8.69
N LEU A 71 -7.52 -0.31 8.75
CA LEU A 71 -6.72 -0.52 9.98
C LEU A 71 -5.35 0.10 9.79
N ARG A 72 -4.96 1.02 10.66
CA ARG A 72 -3.66 1.66 10.64
C ARG A 72 -2.57 0.66 11.04
N THR A 73 -1.56 0.51 10.18
CA THR A 73 -0.37 -0.33 10.43
C THR A 73 0.74 0.45 11.14
N GLY A 74 1.73 -0.26 11.68
CA GLY A 74 2.86 0.32 12.41
C GLY A 74 2.52 0.79 13.82
N VAL A 75 1.38 0.36 14.39
CA VAL A 75 0.95 0.68 15.76
C VAL A 75 0.79 -0.59 16.58
N ALA A 76 -0.12 -1.48 16.21
CA ALA A 76 -0.38 -2.74 16.87
C ALA A 76 0.17 -3.94 16.08
N PHE A 77 0.32 -3.78 14.78
CA PHE A 77 0.82 -4.78 13.84
C PHE A 77 1.36 -4.10 12.57
N ASP A 78 2.13 -4.86 11.80
CA ASP A 78 2.46 -4.60 10.41
C ASP A 78 1.77 -5.65 9.52
N VAL A 79 1.75 -5.45 8.20
CA VAL A 79 1.11 -6.38 7.26
C VAL A 79 2.00 -6.67 6.08
N LEU A 80 2.18 -7.96 5.79
CA LEU A 80 2.64 -8.44 4.49
C LEU A 80 1.42 -8.58 3.58
N ASP A 81 1.35 -7.76 2.55
CA ASP A 81 0.26 -7.70 1.57
C ASP A 81 0.72 -8.40 0.29
N VAL A 82 0.12 -9.54 -0.02
CA VAL A 82 0.50 -10.40 -1.15
C VAL A 82 -0.64 -10.44 -2.16
N ASP A 83 -0.42 -9.91 -3.35
CA ASP A 83 -1.40 -9.81 -4.42
C ASP A 83 -1.24 -10.93 -5.45
N GLY A 84 -2.24 -11.80 -5.54
CA GLY A 84 -2.39 -12.81 -6.59
C GLY A 84 -1.29 -13.87 -6.65
N ASP A 85 -1.33 -14.65 -7.72
CA ASP A 85 -0.36 -15.74 -7.96
C ASP A 85 1.05 -15.20 -8.20
N GLU A 86 1.17 -14.02 -8.80
CA GLU A 86 2.46 -13.37 -9.04
C GLU A 86 3.16 -13.06 -7.71
N GLY A 87 2.45 -12.44 -6.76
CA GLY A 87 3.00 -12.14 -5.44
C GLY A 87 3.34 -13.39 -4.65
N MET A 88 2.49 -14.41 -4.71
CA MET A 88 2.76 -15.71 -4.08
C MET A 88 4.01 -16.38 -4.65
N ALA A 89 4.16 -16.39 -5.96
CA ALA A 89 5.34 -16.95 -6.63
C ALA A 89 6.62 -16.17 -6.32
N ALA A 90 6.56 -14.84 -6.39
CA ALA A 90 7.68 -13.98 -6.07
C ALA A 90 8.16 -14.16 -4.62
N LEU A 91 7.22 -14.24 -3.67
CA LEU A 91 7.54 -14.47 -2.27
C LEU A 91 8.14 -15.86 -2.05
N ALA A 92 7.57 -16.90 -2.69
CA ALA A 92 8.03 -18.27 -2.55
C ALA A 92 9.49 -18.49 -2.97
N ILE A 93 9.99 -17.72 -3.95
CA ILE A 93 11.39 -17.77 -4.40
C ILE A 93 12.35 -17.22 -3.34
N GLU A 94 11.90 -16.27 -2.54
CA GLU A 94 12.73 -15.61 -1.53
C GLU A 94 12.77 -16.36 -0.19
N ILE A 95 11.86 -17.31 0.04
CA ILE A 95 11.84 -18.12 1.27
C ILE A 95 13.03 -19.08 1.25
N PRO A 96 14.00 -18.96 2.19
CA PRO A 96 15.12 -19.90 2.24
C PRO A 96 14.61 -21.32 2.56
N PHE A 97 15.36 -22.32 2.08
CA PHE A 97 15.09 -23.71 2.43
C PHE A 97 15.13 -23.89 3.96
N ASP A 98 14.15 -24.58 4.52
CA ASP A 98 13.94 -24.75 5.97
C ASP A 98 13.67 -23.48 6.80
N ALA A 99 13.42 -22.32 6.17
CA ALA A 99 13.05 -21.13 6.90
C ALA A 99 11.60 -21.19 7.40
N PRO A 100 11.30 -20.55 8.55
CA PRO A 100 9.93 -20.45 9.01
C PRO A 100 9.09 -19.62 8.03
N THR A 101 7.84 -20.02 7.82
CA THR A 101 6.86 -19.26 7.05
C THR A 101 6.46 -17.98 7.77
N VAL A 102 5.92 -17.01 7.05
CA VAL A 102 5.27 -15.84 7.66
C VAL A 102 3.94 -16.31 8.22
N ASP A 103 3.83 -16.30 9.56
CA ASP A 103 2.71 -16.88 10.28
C ASP A 103 1.99 -15.83 11.12
N GLY A 104 0.67 -15.77 11.02
CA GLY A 104 -0.15 -14.79 11.74
C GLY A 104 -1.59 -14.74 11.27
N PRO A 105 -2.42 -13.90 11.90
CA PRO A 105 -3.77 -13.62 11.42
C PRO A 105 -3.74 -13.26 9.94
N THR A 106 -4.58 -13.91 9.15
CA THR A 106 -4.58 -13.73 7.69
C THR A 106 -5.97 -13.38 7.19
N VAL A 107 -6.06 -12.31 6.39
CA VAL A 107 -7.28 -11.88 5.70
C VAL A 107 -7.14 -12.20 4.22
N THR A 108 -8.11 -12.92 3.66
CA THR A 108 -8.24 -13.05 2.20
C THR A 108 -8.80 -11.76 1.63
N THR A 109 -8.21 -11.29 0.55
CA THR A 109 -8.63 -10.08 -0.16
C THR A 109 -9.30 -10.46 -1.49
N GLY A 110 -9.69 -9.46 -2.29
CA GLY A 110 -10.23 -9.72 -3.63
C GLY A 110 -9.24 -10.37 -4.60
N LYS A 111 -7.93 -10.36 -4.29
CA LYS A 111 -6.89 -10.88 -5.17
C LYS A 111 -5.83 -11.72 -4.47
N GLY A 112 -5.66 -11.59 -3.17
CA GLY A 112 -4.56 -12.22 -2.44
C GLY A 112 -4.82 -12.30 -0.95
N ALA A 113 -3.83 -11.95 -0.13
CA ALA A 113 -3.92 -12.06 1.32
C ALA A 113 -3.11 -10.97 2.04
N HIS A 114 -3.63 -10.53 3.18
CA HIS A 114 -2.92 -9.74 4.18
C HIS A 114 -2.51 -10.65 5.34
N VAL A 115 -1.22 -10.79 5.61
CA VAL A 115 -0.70 -11.52 6.77
C VAL A 115 -0.25 -10.52 7.82
N TYR A 116 -0.85 -10.58 9.01
CA TYR A 116 -0.57 -9.66 10.11
C TYR A 116 0.58 -10.18 10.96
N VAL A 117 1.58 -9.36 11.19
CA VAL A 117 2.77 -9.67 11.98
C VAL A 117 3.04 -8.58 13.03
N ALA A 118 3.87 -8.88 14.02
CA ALA A 118 4.24 -7.92 15.06
C ALA A 118 4.93 -6.68 14.45
N VAL A 119 4.71 -5.53 15.09
CA VAL A 119 5.30 -4.24 14.67
C VAL A 119 6.82 -4.35 14.60
N THR A 120 7.37 -3.98 13.44
CA THR A 120 8.81 -3.99 13.18
C THR A 120 9.46 -2.62 13.31
N GLY A 121 8.66 -1.55 13.29
CA GLY A 121 9.14 -0.17 13.21
C GLY A 121 9.47 0.29 11.78
N LEU A 122 9.45 -0.61 10.80
CA LEU A 122 9.68 -0.27 9.40
C LEU A 122 8.52 0.56 8.83
N GLY A 123 8.82 1.44 7.88
CA GLY A 123 7.83 2.17 7.11
C GLY A 123 7.19 1.31 6.02
N ASN A 124 6.24 1.89 5.28
CA ASN A 124 5.68 1.23 4.09
C ASN A 124 6.75 0.99 3.03
N ARG A 125 6.64 -0.15 2.36
CA ARG A 125 7.47 -0.49 1.21
C ARG A 125 6.60 -1.17 0.15
N ALA A 126 6.12 -0.37 -0.80
CA ALA A 126 5.31 -0.88 -1.90
C ALA A 126 6.20 -1.55 -2.96
N GLY A 127 5.74 -2.67 -3.49
CA GLY A 127 6.39 -3.38 -4.61
C GLY A 127 7.84 -3.80 -4.30
N PHE A 128 8.16 -4.18 -3.06
CA PHE A 128 9.52 -4.67 -2.77
C PHE A 128 9.81 -6.01 -3.44
N LEU A 129 8.75 -6.76 -3.76
CA LEU A 129 8.74 -7.85 -4.74
C LEU A 129 7.56 -7.63 -5.69
N PRO A 130 7.54 -8.24 -6.89
CA PRO A 130 6.38 -8.24 -7.76
C PRO A 130 5.14 -8.75 -7.01
N GLY A 131 4.06 -7.95 -6.98
CA GLY A 131 2.83 -8.30 -6.26
C GLY A 131 2.94 -8.43 -4.75
N VAL A 132 3.99 -7.89 -4.11
CA VAL A 132 4.15 -7.94 -2.65
C VAL A 132 4.50 -6.57 -2.10
N ASP A 133 3.67 -6.13 -1.15
CA ASP A 133 3.84 -4.87 -0.42
C ASP A 133 4.07 -5.13 1.08
N TRP A 134 4.84 -4.26 1.70
CA TRP A 134 4.92 -4.16 3.15
C TRP A 134 4.16 -2.94 3.64
N ARG A 135 3.22 -3.14 4.55
CA ARG A 135 2.44 -2.09 5.20
C ARG A 135 2.89 -1.96 6.65
N GLY A 136 3.80 -1.04 6.89
CA GLY A 136 4.35 -0.73 8.20
C GLY A 136 3.91 0.64 8.72
N LYS A 137 4.82 1.33 9.41
CA LYS A 137 4.56 2.66 9.97
C LYS A 137 4.14 3.65 8.90
N GLY A 138 2.98 4.29 9.12
CA GLY A 138 2.42 5.28 8.20
C GLY A 138 1.56 4.67 7.09
N GLY A 139 1.20 3.39 7.20
CA GLY A 139 0.29 2.69 6.31
C GLY A 139 -1.03 2.31 6.92
N TYR A 140 -1.87 1.70 6.10
CA TYR A 140 -3.10 1.03 6.50
C TYR A 140 -3.45 -0.06 5.51
N VAL A 141 -4.33 -0.97 5.93
CA VAL A 141 -4.93 -2.00 5.10
C VAL A 141 -6.45 -1.97 5.26
N VAL A 142 -7.16 -2.42 4.23
CA VAL A 142 -8.62 -2.64 4.33
C VAL A 142 -8.85 -3.99 5.01
N ALA A 143 -9.73 -3.99 6.02
CA ALA A 143 -9.96 -5.15 6.89
C ALA A 143 -11.28 -5.85 6.61
N SER A 144 -11.41 -7.10 7.09
CA SER A 144 -12.68 -7.82 7.15
C SER A 144 -13.69 -7.06 8.05
N PRO A 145 -14.98 -7.00 7.73
CA PRO A 145 -15.70 -7.63 6.60
C PRO A 145 -15.91 -6.68 5.40
N SER A 146 -15.02 -5.73 5.17
CA SER A 146 -15.12 -4.75 4.09
C SER A 146 -15.34 -5.38 2.72
N VAL A 147 -15.86 -4.59 1.78
CA VAL A 147 -16.12 -5.05 0.42
C VAL A 147 -15.11 -4.45 -0.55
N HIS A 148 -14.42 -5.30 -1.30
CA HIS A 148 -13.48 -4.90 -2.33
C HIS A 148 -14.19 -4.25 -3.53
N PRO A 149 -13.57 -3.35 -4.33
CA PRO A 149 -14.18 -2.80 -5.53
C PRO A 149 -14.71 -3.84 -6.53
N SER A 150 -14.13 -5.04 -6.57
CA SER A 150 -14.62 -6.17 -7.38
C SER A 150 -15.90 -6.83 -6.86
N GLY A 151 -16.34 -6.48 -5.64
CA GLY A 151 -17.45 -7.10 -4.93
C GLY A 151 -17.06 -8.27 -4.02
N ALA A 152 -15.81 -8.71 -4.03
CA ALA A 152 -15.31 -9.70 -3.07
C ALA A 152 -15.29 -9.12 -1.64
N VAL A 153 -15.64 -9.94 -0.66
CA VAL A 153 -15.60 -9.57 0.75
C VAL A 153 -14.24 -9.93 1.33
N TYR A 154 -13.65 -9.00 2.07
CA TYR A 154 -12.47 -9.30 2.87
C TYR A 154 -12.86 -10.25 4.01
N GLY A 155 -12.23 -11.40 4.10
CA GLY A 155 -12.57 -12.44 5.08
C GLY A 155 -11.36 -12.93 5.84
N TRP A 156 -11.53 -13.19 7.15
CA TRP A 156 -10.51 -13.92 7.90
C TRP A 156 -10.36 -15.33 7.34
N LYS A 157 -9.14 -15.74 7.09
CA LYS A 157 -8.82 -17.09 6.69
C LYS A 157 -8.97 -17.99 7.93
N CYS A 158 -10.18 -18.58 8.07
CA CYS A 158 -10.47 -19.59 9.09
C CYS A 158 -10.33 -20.94 8.43
N GLY A 159 -9.36 -21.75 8.85
CA GLY A 159 -9.35 -23.17 8.56
C GLY A 159 -9.95 -23.89 9.76
N GLU A 160 -10.85 -24.84 9.56
CA GLU A 160 -11.32 -25.73 10.64
C GLU A 160 -10.14 -26.46 11.30
N ASP A 161 -9.04 -26.65 10.54
CA ASP A 161 -7.84 -27.39 10.95
C ASP A 161 -6.67 -26.51 11.41
N ASN A 162 -6.73 -25.17 11.26
CA ASN A 162 -5.63 -24.31 11.65
C ASN A 162 -6.09 -22.97 12.24
N PRO A 163 -6.28 -22.90 13.57
CA PRO A 163 -6.66 -21.65 14.26
C PRO A 163 -5.57 -20.56 14.18
N ALA A 164 -4.37 -20.89 13.68
CA ALA A 164 -3.26 -19.95 13.59
C ALA A 164 -3.48 -18.81 12.57
N PHE A 165 -4.46 -18.92 11.66
CA PHE A 165 -4.69 -17.92 10.61
C PHE A 165 -5.97 -17.08 10.79
N GLY A 166 -6.82 -17.38 11.78
CA GLY A 166 -8.07 -16.67 12.02
C GLY A 166 -7.88 -15.33 12.76
N ALA A 167 -8.97 -14.60 12.93
CA ALA A 167 -9.01 -13.30 13.62
C ALA A 167 -8.38 -13.30 15.02
N ASN A 168 -8.43 -14.43 15.72
CA ASN A 168 -7.90 -14.62 17.07
C ASN A 168 -6.52 -15.27 17.10
N ALA A 169 -5.91 -15.52 15.94
CA ALA A 169 -4.56 -16.03 15.87
C ALA A 169 -3.57 -15.04 16.50
N PRO A 170 -2.52 -15.53 17.17
CA PRO A 170 -1.51 -14.64 17.75
C PRO A 170 -0.74 -13.91 16.65
N ILE A 171 -0.54 -12.62 16.85
CA ILE A 171 0.37 -11.82 16.00
C ILE A 171 1.79 -12.22 16.36
N ARG A 172 2.52 -12.81 15.41
CA ARG A 172 3.88 -13.30 15.59
C ARG A 172 4.91 -12.35 14.97
N PRO A 173 6.17 -12.36 15.43
CA PRO A 173 7.24 -11.63 14.77
C PRO A 173 7.40 -12.06 13.29
N ALA A 174 7.73 -11.12 12.42
CA ALA A 174 8.14 -11.44 11.06
C ALA A 174 9.44 -12.27 11.11
N PRO A 175 9.59 -13.31 10.25
CA PRO A 175 10.84 -14.07 10.19
C PRO A 175 12.04 -13.21 9.81
N ALA A 176 13.22 -13.55 10.30
CA ALA A 176 14.44 -12.80 10.03
C ALA A 176 14.72 -12.64 8.53
N TRP A 177 14.53 -13.69 7.72
CA TRP A 177 14.72 -13.63 6.27
C TRP A 177 13.82 -12.56 5.59
N LEU A 178 12.59 -12.36 6.09
CA LEU A 178 11.70 -11.33 5.56
C LEU A 178 12.18 -9.93 5.96
N LEU A 179 12.65 -9.76 7.20
CA LEU A 179 13.23 -8.49 7.66
C LEU A 179 14.48 -8.14 6.86
N ASP A 180 15.37 -9.11 6.62
CA ASP A 180 16.56 -8.95 5.79
C ASP A 180 16.18 -8.58 4.35
N LEU A 181 15.13 -9.19 3.80
CA LEU A 181 14.59 -8.88 2.48
C LEU A 181 14.03 -7.45 2.43
N LEU A 182 13.32 -7.05 3.47
CA LEU A 182 12.79 -5.69 3.60
C LEU A 182 13.90 -4.65 3.82
N ASP A 183 15.02 -5.00 4.43
CA ASP A 183 16.16 -4.10 4.60
C ASP A 183 17.06 -4.02 3.35
N ARG A 184 16.99 -5.02 2.46
CA ARG A 184 17.68 -4.95 1.18
C ARG A 184 17.21 -3.71 0.44
N ARG A 185 18.07 -2.72 0.30
CA ARG A 185 17.84 -1.66 -0.68
C ARG A 185 17.68 -2.34 -2.02
N PRO A 186 16.67 -2.00 -2.85
CA PRO A 186 16.66 -2.46 -4.22
C PRO A 186 18.06 -2.18 -4.77
N ALA A 187 18.74 -3.21 -5.27
CA ALA A 187 19.94 -2.96 -6.05
C ALA A 187 19.55 -1.88 -7.08
N PRO A 188 20.33 -0.79 -7.21
CA PRO A 188 20.07 0.15 -8.27
C PRO A 188 19.86 -0.69 -9.53
N ALA A 189 18.73 -0.53 -10.20
CA ALA A 189 18.44 -1.27 -11.41
C ALA A 189 19.70 -1.12 -12.25
N LEU A 190 20.40 -2.22 -12.51
CA LEU A 190 21.59 -2.18 -13.33
C LEU A 190 21.13 -1.60 -14.66
N LEU A 191 21.41 -0.33 -14.86
CA LEU A 191 21.23 0.31 -16.16
C LEU A 191 21.95 -0.61 -17.13
N PRO A 192 21.32 -1.03 -18.23
CA PRO A 192 21.96 -1.91 -19.20
C PRO A 192 23.34 -1.32 -19.50
N ASN A 193 24.38 -2.06 -19.19
CA ASN A 193 25.76 -1.62 -19.31
C ASN A 193 25.99 -1.01 -20.69
N GLY A 194 26.33 0.29 -20.71
CA GLY A 194 27.11 0.86 -21.81
C GLY A 194 26.36 1.44 -22.99
N GLN A 195 25.05 1.58 -22.99
CA GLN A 195 24.41 2.43 -23.99
C GLN A 195 24.21 3.84 -23.39
N MET A 196 25.04 4.78 -23.82
CA MET A 196 24.72 6.20 -23.77
C MET A 196 23.47 6.40 -24.64
N THR A 197 22.32 6.29 -24.02
CA THR A 197 21.05 6.51 -24.70
C THR A 197 20.91 8.00 -24.91
N HIS A 198 21.02 8.43 -26.16
CA HIS A 198 20.64 9.80 -26.52
C HIS A 198 19.16 9.97 -26.19
N THR A 199 18.85 10.92 -25.32
CA THR A 199 17.46 11.27 -25.03
C THR A 199 16.75 11.62 -26.34
N SER A 200 15.75 10.83 -26.70
CA SER A 200 14.97 11.05 -27.91
C SER A 200 14.15 12.33 -27.80
N ALA A 201 13.73 12.90 -28.95
CA ALA A 201 12.84 14.05 -28.95
C ALA A 201 11.50 13.75 -28.24
N TYR A 202 11.01 12.51 -28.33
CA TYR A 202 9.82 12.04 -27.63
C TYR A 202 10.07 11.97 -26.12
N GLY A 203 11.18 11.37 -25.69
CA GLY A 203 11.54 11.27 -24.28
C GLY A 203 11.68 12.65 -23.63
N ARG A 204 12.31 13.59 -24.30
CA ARG A 204 12.46 14.98 -23.81
C ARG A 204 11.11 15.67 -23.61
N ARG A 205 10.20 15.56 -24.55
CA ARG A 205 8.83 16.09 -24.43
C ARG A 205 8.05 15.44 -23.28
N ALA A 206 8.22 14.14 -23.09
CA ALA A 206 7.60 13.43 -21.98
C ALA A 206 8.16 13.94 -20.63
N LEU A 207 9.48 14.10 -20.51
CA LEU A 207 10.12 14.64 -19.32
C LEU A 207 9.61 16.04 -18.98
N GLU A 208 9.57 16.94 -19.97
CA GLU A 208 9.06 18.30 -19.80
C GLU A 208 7.58 18.30 -19.35
N ALA A 209 6.74 17.45 -19.94
CA ALA A 209 5.33 17.34 -19.58
C ALA A 209 5.15 16.85 -18.13
N GLU A 210 5.91 15.84 -17.71
CA GLU A 210 5.86 15.33 -16.35
C GLU A 210 6.37 16.35 -15.32
N CYS A 211 7.47 17.03 -15.60
CA CYS A 211 7.96 18.14 -14.77
C CYS A 211 6.91 19.26 -14.64
N GLY A 212 6.22 19.59 -15.72
CA GLY A 212 5.13 20.57 -15.70
C GLY A 212 3.96 20.14 -14.81
N ARG A 213 3.57 18.84 -14.85
CA ARG A 213 2.53 18.30 -13.98
C ARG A 213 2.91 18.37 -12.49
N ILE A 214 4.15 18.04 -12.18
CA ILE A 214 4.67 18.14 -10.80
C ILE A 214 4.65 19.58 -10.31
N ALA A 215 5.11 20.53 -11.13
CA ALA A 215 5.15 21.95 -10.79
C ALA A 215 3.76 22.53 -10.45
N LEU A 216 2.70 21.97 -11.05
CA LEU A 216 1.31 22.41 -10.85
C LEU A 216 0.56 21.57 -9.81
N ALA A 217 1.20 20.58 -9.19
CA ALA A 217 0.55 19.69 -8.24
C ALA A 217 0.13 20.42 -6.95
N PRO A 218 -1.15 20.31 -6.54
CA PRO A 218 -1.63 20.93 -5.31
C PRO A 218 -0.94 20.33 -4.08
N GLU A 219 -0.87 21.12 -3.01
CA GLU A 219 -0.39 20.62 -1.73
C GLU A 219 -1.21 19.39 -1.29
N GLY A 220 -0.52 18.39 -0.75
CA GLY A 220 -1.12 17.08 -0.41
C GLY A 220 -1.09 16.05 -1.55
N GLN A 221 -0.95 16.47 -2.81
CA GLN A 221 -0.82 15.55 -3.95
C GLN A 221 0.59 15.53 -4.57
N ARG A 222 1.48 16.43 -4.15
CA ARG A 222 2.82 16.62 -4.71
C ARG A 222 3.63 15.33 -4.75
N ASN A 223 3.68 14.61 -3.64
CA ASN A 223 4.43 13.36 -3.56
C ASN A 223 3.83 12.24 -4.44
N HIS A 224 2.50 12.14 -4.48
CA HIS A 224 1.82 11.20 -5.36
C HIS A 224 2.10 11.49 -6.84
N THR A 225 2.04 12.78 -7.23
CA THR A 225 2.32 13.21 -8.61
C THR A 225 3.77 12.94 -8.98
N LEU A 226 4.71 13.20 -8.07
CA LEU A 226 6.13 12.89 -8.27
C LEU A 226 6.37 11.39 -8.49
N ASN A 227 5.74 10.54 -7.67
CA ASN A 227 5.87 9.08 -7.82
C ASN A 227 5.31 8.59 -9.16
N ALA A 228 4.14 9.07 -9.57
CA ALA A 228 3.53 8.73 -10.86
C ALA A 228 4.39 9.16 -12.05
N ALA A 229 4.97 10.36 -11.98
CA ALA A 229 5.88 10.87 -13.00
C ALA A 229 7.17 10.04 -13.08
N ALA A 230 7.78 9.71 -11.93
CA ALA A 230 8.97 8.86 -11.86
C ALA A 230 8.70 7.47 -12.46
N PHE A 231 7.54 6.88 -12.19
CA PHE A 231 7.13 5.62 -12.81
C PHE A 231 7.01 5.72 -14.33
N ALA A 232 6.27 6.71 -14.85
CA ALA A 232 6.05 6.88 -16.28
C ALA A 232 7.35 7.12 -17.05
N LEU A 233 8.26 7.94 -16.47
CA LEU A 233 9.57 8.21 -17.06
C LEU A 233 10.51 7.00 -16.94
N GLY A 234 10.43 6.22 -15.87
CA GLY A 234 11.15 4.97 -15.70
C GLY A 234 10.83 3.95 -16.81
N GLN A 235 9.58 3.88 -17.24
CA GLN A 235 9.18 3.05 -18.38
C GLN A 235 9.87 3.48 -19.69
N LEU A 236 10.06 4.78 -19.90
CA LEU A 236 10.73 5.33 -21.09
C LEU A 236 12.25 5.16 -21.00
N VAL A 237 12.83 5.21 -19.81
CA VAL A 237 14.25 4.88 -19.58
C VAL A 237 14.50 3.42 -19.92
N ALA A 238 13.64 2.50 -19.45
CA ALA A 238 13.73 1.07 -19.79
C ALA A 238 13.56 0.81 -21.29
N GLY A 239 12.75 1.62 -21.98
CA GLY A 239 12.58 1.59 -23.43
C GLY A 239 13.70 2.28 -24.23
N GLY A 240 14.74 2.82 -23.58
CA GLY A 240 15.86 3.48 -24.23
C GLY A 240 15.56 4.88 -24.79
N ALA A 241 14.44 5.49 -24.43
CA ALA A 241 14.01 6.80 -24.92
C ALA A 241 14.51 7.98 -24.09
N LEU A 242 14.96 7.73 -22.85
CA LEU A 242 15.44 8.72 -21.88
C LEU A 242 16.68 8.25 -21.14
N SER A 243 17.54 9.18 -20.72
CA SER A 243 18.59 8.93 -19.76
C SER A 243 18.05 8.93 -18.34
N ALA A 244 18.43 7.92 -17.53
CA ALA A 244 18.02 7.86 -16.12
C ALA A 244 18.56 9.07 -15.32
N ASP A 245 19.79 9.48 -15.57
CA ASP A 245 20.41 10.60 -14.87
C ASP A 245 19.68 11.92 -15.16
N GLU A 246 19.28 12.14 -16.41
CA GLU A 246 18.53 13.32 -16.81
C GLU A 246 17.15 13.36 -16.14
N VAL A 247 16.47 12.20 -16.05
CA VAL A 247 15.21 12.07 -15.35
C VAL A 247 15.34 12.35 -13.86
N ILE A 248 16.32 11.74 -13.19
CA ILE A 248 16.53 11.93 -11.75
C ILE A 248 16.82 13.40 -11.44
N VAL A 249 17.76 14.03 -12.15
CA VAL A 249 18.11 15.44 -11.94
C VAL A 249 16.90 16.35 -12.11
N SER A 250 16.13 16.17 -13.19
CA SER A 250 14.97 17.01 -13.49
C SER A 250 13.84 16.84 -12.46
N LEU A 251 13.56 15.60 -12.03
CA LEU A 251 12.53 15.32 -11.03
C LEU A 251 12.90 15.88 -9.65
N VAL A 252 14.17 15.71 -9.24
CA VAL A 252 14.67 16.27 -7.97
C VAL A 252 14.57 17.79 -7.97
N GLU A 253 14.97 18.43 -9.05
CA GLU A 253 14.95 19.90 -9.17
C GLU A 253 13.53 20.46 -9.09
N VAL A 254 12.57 19.89 -9.84
CA VAL A 254 11.18 20.37 -9.81
C VAL A 254 10.51 20.08 -8.46
N ALA A 255 10.79 18.94 -7.84
CA ALA A 255 10.23 18.56 -6.55
C ALA A 255 10.72 19.47 -5.41
N ARG A 256 12.00 19.89 -5.44
CA ARG A 256 12.55 20.89 -4.51
C ARG A 256 11.87 22.25 -4.67
N ARG A 257 11.63 22.69 -5.90
CA ARG A 257 10.97 23.99 -6.18
C ARG A 257 9.56 24.06 -5.62
N ILE A 258 8.83 22.95 -5.56
CA ILE A 258 7.48 22.89 -4.97
C ILE A 258 7.50 22.60 -3.46
N GLY A 259 8.68 22.52 -2.82
CA GLY A 259 8.82 22.44 -1.37
C GLY A 259 8.74 21.03 -0.78
N LEU A 260 8.98 19.96 -1.54
CA LEU A 260 9.18 18.63 -0.99
C LEU A 260 10.57 18.54 -0.31
N LYS A 261 10.66 17.71 0.75
CA LYS A 261 11.92 17.48 1.48
C LYS A 261 12.83 16.52 0.72
N ASP A 262 14.14 16.74 0.75
CA ASP A 262 15.11 15.90 0.03
C ASP A 262 14.95 14.40 0.32
N THR A 263 14.79 14.01 1.58
CA THR A 263 14.57 12.59 1.96
C THR A 263 13.28 11.99 1.41
N GLU A 264 12.25 12.81 1.22
CA GLU A 264 10.99 12.41 0.60
C GLU A 264 11.16 12.27 -0.91
N ILE A 265 11.83 13.25 -1.53
CA ILE A 265 12.12 13.27 -2.97
C ILE A 265 12.92 12.03 -3.37
N GLU A 266 14.04 11.76 -2.69
CA GLU A 266 14.91 10.61 -2.98
C GLU A 266 14.14 9.31 -2.95
N ARG A 267 13.39 9.04 -1.88
CA ARG A 267 12.60 7.82 -1.75
C ARG A 267 11.53 7.68 -2.82
N THR A 268 10.86 8.79 -3.14
CA THR A 268 9.74 8.78 -4.09
C THR A 268 10.23 8.60 -5.52
N VAL A 269 11.30 9.30 -5.90
CA VAL A 269 11.90 9.18 -7.23
C VAL A 269 12.49 7.78 -7.42
N GLU A 270 13.25 7.28 -6.44
CA GLU A 270 13.82 5.93 -6.47
C GLU A 270 12.72 4.86 -6.62
N SER A 271 11.68 4.94 -5.80
CA SER A 271 10.56 3.98 -5.82
C SER A 271 9.84 3.98 -7.17
N GLY A 272 9.43 5.18 -7.65
CA GLY A 272 8.71 5.30 -8.91
C GLY A 272 9.55 4.88 -10.12
N LEU A 273 10.81 5.35 -10.19
CA LEU A 273 11.72 5.05 -11.29
C LEU A 273 11.99 3.54 -11.38
N ASN A 274 12.32 2.89 -10.27
CA ASN A 274 12.57 1.45 -10.21
C ASN A 274 11.35 0.63 -10.61
N ALA A 275 10.14 1.04 -10.21
CA ALA A 275 8.92 0.39 -10.64
C ALA A 275 8.69 0.54 -12.17
N GLY A 276 8.95 1.73 -12.72
CA GLY A 276 8.87 1.99 -14.16
C GLY A 276 9.88 1.19 -14.98
N LEU A 277 11.12 1.08 -14.50
CA LEU A 277 12.19 0.30 -15.16
C LEU A 277 11.84 -1.17 -15.34
N ARG A 278 11.01 -1.75 -14.46
CA ARG A 278 10.53 -3.14 -14.57
C ARG A 278 9.39 -3.32 -15.57
N SER A 279 8.82 -2.24 -16.10
CA SER A 279 7.68 -2.25 -17.02
C SER A 279 7.99 -1.43 -18.27
N PRO A 280 8.96 -1.85 -19.12
CA PRO A 280 9.40 -1.05 -20.25
C PRO A 280 8.26 -0.72 -21.21
N ARG A 281 8.21 0.54 -21.63
CA ARG A 281 7.28 1.01 -22.66
C ARG A 281 8.08 1.32 -23.93
N GLY A 282 7.88 0.52 -24.97
CA GLY A 282 8.47 0.78 -26.26
C GLY A 282 7.90 2.06 -26.89
N VAL A 283 8.79 2.84 -27.53
CA VAL A 283 8.40 3.92 -28.42
C VAL A 283 8.31 3.29 -29.80
N ALA A 284 7.08 3.13 -30.33
CA ALA A 284 6.87 2.67 -31.70
C ALA A 284 7.25 3.77 -32.70
#